data_e13485e9ed9eb2ba39d7cd0bdc1fc8d4
#
_entry.id   e13485e9ed9eb2ba39d7cd0bdc1fc8d4
#
_cell.length_a   1.000
_cell.length_b   1.000
_cell.length_c   1.000
_cell.angle_alpha   90.00
_cell.angle_beta   90.00
_cell.angle_gamma   90.00
#
_symmetry.space_group_name_H-M   'P 1'
#
loop_
_entity.id
_entity.type
_entity.pdbx_description
1 polymer ?
#
loop_
_entity_poly.entity_id
_entity_poly.type
_entity_poly.pdbx_seq_one_letter_code
_entity_poly.pdbx_strand_id
1 'polypeptide(L)'
;HVAGSAEKFAALMNEKAKKIGCTDSHFVTPNGLDAKDEQGEHHTTAYDLCRIMSYCAWKSPVSKQFLEVTQTRSHTFQSLEGTGYAVSNKNALLDMMDHVITGKTGYTSKAGYCYVAALEEGGRHYAIALLACGWPNHKSWKWHDAKLLYEYGLANYEKRNIYEKAELAPVPVTGGIQ
;
A
#
# COMPACT_ATOMS: atom_id res chain seq x y z
N HIS A 1 -0.24 -22.32 4.98
CA HIS A 1 1.15 -22.80 5.14
C HIS A 1 1.94 -21.93 6.12
N VAL A 2 1.96 -20.60 5.96
CA VAL A 2 2.77 -19.68 6.78
C VAL A 2 2.34 -19.68 8.26
N ALA A 3 1.04 -19.63 8.54
CA ALA A 3 0.51 -19.52 9.91
C ALA A 3 -0.22 -20.79 10.40
N GLY A 4 -0.33 -21.81 9.55
CA GLY A 4 -1.03 -23.05 9.85
C GLY A 4 -2.55 -23.01 9.63
N SER A 5 -3.20 -21.82 9.66
CA SER A 5 -4.60 -21.65 9.26
C SER A 5 -4.87 -20.24 8.74
N ALA A 6 -6.04 -20.03 8.11
CA ALA A 6 -6.49 -18.73 7.62
C ALA A 6 -6.74 -17.76 8.78
N GLU A 7 -7.34 -18.22 9.86
CA GLU A 7 -7.65 -17.46 11.07
C GLU A 7 -6.37 -16.97 11.75
N LYS A 8 -5.38 -17.86 11.91
CA LYS A 8 -4.08 -17.49 12.46
C LYS A 8 -3.35 -16.47 11.58
N PHE A 9 -3.49 -16.59 10.26
CA PHE A 9 -2.89 -15.62 9.35
C PHE A 9 -3.60 -14.26 9.46
N ALA A 10 -4.94 -14.23 9.54
CA ALA A 10 -5.71 -13.02 9.77
C ALA A 10 -5.32 -12.34 11.10
N ALA A 11 -5.09 -13.12 12.16
CA ALA A 11 -4.59 -12.59 13.42
C ALA A 11 -3.23 -11.89 13.26
N LEU A 12 -2.28 -12.47 12.50
CA LEU A 12 -1.00 -11.84 12.18
C LEU A 12 -1.18 -10.55 11.34
N MET A 13 -2.15 -10.53 10.42
CA MET A 13 -2.48 -9.32 9.65
C MET A 13 -2.97 -8.20 10.57
N ASN A 14 -3.88 -8.50 11.49
CA ASN A 14 -4.42 -7.54 12.45
C ASN A 14 -3.34 -7.01 13.40
N GLU A 15 -2.47 -7.89 13.92
CA GLU A 15 -1.33 -7.50 14.74
C GLU A 15 -0.38 -6.56 13.97
N LYS A 16 -0.07 -6.89 12.71
CA LYS A 16 0.78 -6.06 11.86
C LYS A 16 0.13 -4.71 11.58
N ALA A 17 -1.16 -4.69 11.22
CA ALA A 17 -1.90 -3.46 10.98
C ALA A 17 -1.85 -2.52 12.20
N LYS A 18 -2.11 -3.05 13.39
CA LYS A 18 -1.99 -2.30 14.64
C LYS A 18 -0.57 -1.76 14.86
N LYS A 19 0.47 -2.59 14.64
CA LYS A 19 1.89 -2.17 14.80
C LYS A 19 2.29 -1.03 13.86
N ILE A 20 1.72 -0.96 12.67
CA ILE A 20 1.99 0.13 11.72
C ILE A 20 1.02 1.31 11.89
N GLY A 21 0.15 1.27 12.89
CA GLY A 21 -0.72 2.36 13.30
C GLY A 21 -2.05 2.45 12.55
N CYS A 22 -2.55 1.35 12.00
CA CYS A 22 -3.94 1.26 11.57
C CYS A 22 -4.86 1.23 12.79
N THR A 23 -5.94 1.99 12.74
CA THR A 23 -6.84 2.18 13.89
C THR A 23 -8.27 1.69 13.63
N ASP A 24 -8.62 1.44 12.39
CA ASP A 24 -9.99 1.07 11.99
C ASP A 24 -9.96 0.03 10.85
N SER A 25 -9.27 -1.09 11.14
CA SER A 25 -9.19 -2.24 10.24
C SER A 25 -9.33 -3.53 11.02
N HIS A 26 -10.15 -4.44 10.51
CA HIS A 26 -10.29 -5.79 11.02
C HIS A 26 -10.28 -6.81 9.88
N PHE A 27 -9.24 -7.61 9.83
CA PHE A 27 -9.06 -8.63 8.79
C PHE A 27 -9.51 -10.00 9.31
N VAL A 28 -10.47 -10.61 8.62
CA VAL A 28 -10.99 -11.95 8.91
C VAL A 28 -10.46 -12.97 7.91
N THR A 29 -10.20 -12.53 6.68
CA THR A 29 -9.65 -13.39 5.62
C THR A 29 -8.36 -12.84 5.05
N PRO A 30 -7.40 -13.70 4.65
CA PRO A 30 -6.16 -13.26 4.01
C PRO A 30 -6.33 -12.83 2.55
N ASN A 31 -7.42 -13.23 1.91
CA ASN A 31 -7.69 -13.01 0.48
C ASN A 31 -8.59 -11.81 0.20
N GLY A 32 -9.13 -11.15 1.24
CA GLY A 32 -9.98 -9.97 1.11
C GLY A 32 -11.45 -10.27 0.71
N LEU A 33 -11.89 -11.51 0.80
CA LEU A 33 -13.31 -11.85 0.64
C LEU A 33 -14.11 -11.47 1.88
N ASP A 34 -15.38 -11.11 1.64
CA ASP A 34 -16.30 -10.74 2.71
C ASP A 34 -16.46 -11.89 3.72
N ALA A 35 -16.27 -11.58 4.99
CA ALA A 35 -16.42 -12.52 6.09
C ALA A 35 -16.69 -11.75 7.39
N LYS A 36 -17.07 -12.48 8.43
CA LYS A 36 -17.18 -11.97 9.80
C LYS A 36 -16.72 -13.03 10.80
N ASP A 37 -16.25 -12.58 11.93
CA ASP A 37 -15.99 -13.39 13.11
C ASP A 37 -16.69 -12.81 14.35
N GLU A 38 -16.32 -13.26 15.53
CA GLU A 38 -16.90 -12.77 16.79
C GLU A 38 -16.58 -11.28 17.07
N GLN A 39 -15.51 -10.75 16.47
CA GLN A 39 -15.07 -9.36 16.65
C GLN A 39 -15.70 -8.41 15.63
N GLY A 40 -16.28 -8.92 14.55
CA GLY A 40 -16.99 -8.13 13.56
C GLY A 40 -16.77 -8.53 12.11
N GLU A 41 -17.14 -7.65 11.21
CA GLU A 41 -16.98 -7.84 9.77
C GLU A 41 -15.55 -7.50 9.31
N HIS A 42 -15.11 -8.16 8.23
CA HIS A 42 -13.88 -7.80 7.52
C HIS A 42 -14.01 -6.38 6.97
N HIS A 43 -13.23 -5.43 7.48
CA HIS A 43 -13.27 -4.03 7.08
C HIS A 43 -11.93 -3.34 7.17
N THR A 44 -11.83 -2.20 6.50
CA THR A 44 -10.70 -1.26 6.57
C THR A 44 -11.15 0.12 6.14
N THR A 45 -10.28 1.11 6.28
CA THR A 45 -10.47 2.48 5.78
C THR A 45 -9.47 2.81 4.68
N ALA A 46 -9.77 3.84 3.88
CA ALA A 46 -8.83 4.36 2.89
C ALA A 46 -7.53 4.84 3.53
N TYR A 47 -7.61 5.44 4.72
CA TYR A 47 -6.45 5.90 5.48
C TYR A 47 -5.56 4.72 5.89
N ASP A 48 -6.14 3.67 6.47
CA ASP A 48 -5.38 2.49 6.91
C ASP A 48 -4.76 1.74 5.72
N LEU A 49 -5.47 1.65 4.58
CA LEU A 49 -4.89 1.08 3.35
C LEU A 49 -3.71 1.90 2.84
N CYS A 50 -3.77 3.23 2.87
CA CYS A 50 -2.63 4.08 2.53
C CYS A 50 -1.44 3.86 3.49
N ARG A 51 -1.69 3.66 4.79
CA ARG A 51 -0.64 3.32 5.77
C ARG A 51 -0.01 1.96 5.47
N ILE A 52 -0.83 0.94 5.18
CA ILE A 52 -0.35 -0.39 4.81
C ILE A 52 0.48 -0.32 3.54
N MET A 53 -0.02 0.36 2.49
CA MET A 53 0.71 0.53 1.24
C MET A 53 2.03 1.28 1.45
N SER A 54 2.02 2.38 2.20
CA SER A 54 3.23 3.14 2.53
C SER A 54 4.24 2.31 3.30
N TYR A 55 3.78 1.46 4.22
CA TYR A 55 4.66 0.53 4.92
C TYR A 55 5.29 -0.48 3.95
N CYS A 56 4.48 -1.13 3.13
CA CYS A 56 4.95 -2.15 2.19
C CYS A 56 5.94 -1.58 1.16
N ALA A 57 5.63 -0.41 0.61
CA ALA A 57 6.42 0.19 -0.46
C ALA A 57 7.76 0.79 0.02
N TRP A 58 7.80 1.41 1.22
CA TRP A 58 8.96 2.22 1.61
C TRP A 58 9.55 1.93 2.99
N LYS A 59 8.80 1.31 3.91
CA LYS A 59 9.22 1.20 5.32
C LYS A 59 9.52 -0.23 5.75
N SER A 60 8.98 -1.21 5.04
CA SER A 60 9.20 -2.62 5.34
C SER A 60 10.65 -3.02 5.05
N PRO A 61 11.30 -3.84 5.90
CA PRO A 61 12.62 -4.39 5.60
C PRO A 61 12.65 -5.25 4.33
N VAL A 62 11.48 -5.68 3.83
CA VAL A 62 11.31 -6.45 2.60
C VAL A 62 10.63 -5.64 1.49
N SER A 63 10.65 -4.31 1.56
CA SER A 63 10.01 -3.43 0.56
C SER A 63 10.56 -3.68 -0.86
N LYS A 64 11.86 -3.94 -1.00
CA LYS A 64 12.46 -4.24 -2.29
C LYS A 64 11.85 -5.49 -2.94
N GLN A 65 11.75 -6.58 -2.18
CA GLN A 65 11.14 -7.82 -2.66
C GLN A 65 9.63 -7.65 -2.96
N PHE A 66 8.94 -6.88 -2.11
CA PHE A 66 7.54 -6.54 -2.35
C PHE A 66 7.35 -5.81 -3.68
N LEU A 67 8.17 -4.80 -3.97
CA LEU A 67 8.11 -4.05 -5.22
C LEU A 67 8.50 -4.91 -6.41
N GLU A 68 9.55 -5.72 -6.32
CA GLU A 68 9.95 -6.66 -7.36
C GLU A 68 8.80 -7.57 -7.80
N VAL A 69 8.11 -8.18 -6.83
CA VAL A 69 6.95 -9.05 -7.12
C VAL A 69 5.79 -8.25 -7.69
N THR A 70 5.43 -7.11 -7.10
CA THR A 70 4.23 -6.36 -7.48
C THR A 70 4.38 -5.54 -8.76
N GLN A 71 5.60 -5.29 -9.21
CA GLN A 71 5.91 -4.66 -10.51
C GLN A 71 6.01 -5.67 -11.65
N THR A 72 6.17 -6.96 -11.35
CA THR A 72 6.25 -8.01 -12.37
C THR A 72 4.98 -8.04 -13.20
N ARG A 73 5.09 -7.88 -14.53
CA ARG A 73 3.95 -7.81 -15.46
C ARG A 73 3.31 -9.16 -15.69
N SER A 74 4.14 -10.19 -15.86
CA SER A 74 3.70 -11.57 -16.04
C SER A 74 4.72 -12.53 -15.45
N HIS A 75 4.26 -13.69 -15.01
CA HIS A 75 5.11 -14.73 -14.47
C HIS A 75 4.55 -16.10 -14.82
N THR A 76 5.43 -17.04 -15.14
CA THR A 76 5.09 -18.45 -15.37
C THR A 76 5.79 -19.29 -14.31
N PHE A 77 5.10 -20.27 -13.79
CA PHE A 77 5.66 -21.22 -12.82
C PHE A 77 4.95 -22.57 -12.93
N GLN A 78 5.51 -23.56 -12.29
CA GLN A 78 4.92 -24.90 -12.20
C GLN A 78 4.69 -25.27 -10.74
N SER A 79 3.62 -26.02 -10.49
CA SER A 79 3.44 -26.67 -9.20
C SER A 79 4.47 -27.81 -9.01
N LEU A 80 4.58 -28.31 -7.79
CA LEU A 80 5.42 -29.48 -7.51
C LEU A 80 4.99 -30.73 -8.27
N GLU A 81 3.72 -30.77 -8.71
CA GLU A 81 3.12 -31.86 -9.51
C GLU A 81 3.28 -31.65 -11.02
N GLY A 82 4.01 -30.58 -11.43
CA GLY A 82 4.29 -30.29 -12.85
C GLY A 82 3.20 -29.51 -13.59
N THR A 83 2.12 -29.07 -12.90
CA THR A 83 1.09 -28.24 -13.55
C THR A 83 1.63 -26.84 -13.80
N GLY A 84 1.61 -26.41 -15.08
CA GLY A 84 2.05 -25.08 -15.50
C GLY A 84 1.00 -23.99 -15.21
N TYR A 85 1.45 -22.83 -14.75
CA TYR A 85 0.65 -21.64 -14.52
C TYR A 85 1.26 -20.43 -15.22
N ALA A 86 0.40 -19.57 -15.76
CA ALA A 86 0.77 -18.26 -16.28
C ALA A 86 -0.13 -17.21 -15.65
N VAL A 87 0.46 -16.20 -15.04
CA VAL A 87 -0.27 -15.11 -14.37
C VAL A 87 0.14 -13.77 -14.95
N SER A 88 -0.81 -12.83 -14.99
CA SER A 88 -0.58 -11.46 -15.44
C SER A 88 -1.02 -10.48 -14.35
N ASN A 89 -0.25 -9.43 -14.19
CA ASN A 89 -0.55 -8.36 -13.25
C ASN A 89 -1.86 -7.66 -13.63
N LYS A 90 -2.72 -7.45 -12.65
CA LYS A 90 -4.01 -6.78 -12.81
C LYS A 90 -3.96 -5.28 -12.53
N ASN A 91 -2.81 -4.73 -12.18
CA ASN A 91 -2.62 -3.31 -11.94
C ASN A 91 -2.32 -2.59 -13.26
N ALA A 92 -3.37 -2.24 -14.01
CA ALA A 92 -3.22 -1.55 -15.28
C ALA A 92 -2.59 -0.15 -15.15
N LEU A 93 -2.66 0.49 -13.96
CA LEU A 93 -2.09 1.82 -13.76
C LEU A 93 -0.57 1.84 -13.92
N LEU A 94 0.09 0.70 -13.70
CA LEU A 94 1.53 0.53 -13.98
C LEU A 94 1.92 0.80 -15.45
N ASP A 95 0.98 0.65 -16.38
CA ASP A 95 1.18 0.88 -17.82
C ASP A 95 0.51 2.17 -18.32
N MET A 96 -0.35 2.76 -17.50
CA MET A 96 -1.15 3.95 -17.84
C MET A 96 -0.54 5.25 -17.32
N MET A 97 0.35 5.17 -16.34
CA MET A 97 0.89 6.35 -15.67
C MET A 97 2.33 6.07 -15.20
N ASP A 98 3.24 6.94 -15.58
CA ASP A 98 4.61 6.90 -15.10
C ASP A 98 4.67 7.11 -13.57
N HIS A 99 5.77 6.65 -12.96
CA HIS A 99 6.04 6.79 -11.53
C HIS A 99 5.14 5.99 -10.58
N VAL A 100 4.13 5.26 -11.10
CA VAL A 100 3.39 4.28 -10.29
C VAL A 100 4.28 3.07 -10.02
N ILE A 101 4.57 2.80 -8.75
CA ILE A 101 5.52 1.76 -8.36
C ILE A 101 4.86 0.46 -7.90
N THR A 102 3.60 0.49 -7.49
CA THR A 102 2.84 -0.71 -7.09
C THR A 102 1.36 -0.40 -6.95
N GLY A 103 0.54 -1.44 -6.86
CA GLY A 103 -0.87 -1.33 -6.54
C GLY A 103 -1.58 -2.68 -6.49
N LYS A 104 -2.75 -2.69 -5.83
CA LYS A 104 -3.59 -3.88 -5.73
C LYS A 104 -5.05 -3.52 -5.92
N THR A 105 -5.71 -4.27 -6.79
CA THR A 105 -7.16 -4.17 -7.02
C THR A 105 -7.92 -5.17 -6.15
N GLY A 106 -9.14 -4.84 -5.80
CA GLY A 106 -10.08 -5.74 -5.15
C GLY A 106 -11.50 -5.51 -5.68
N TYR A 107 -12.33 -6.53 -5.55
CA TYR A 107 -13.76 -6.43 -5.82
C TYR A 107 -14.52 -7.50 -5.04
N THR A 108 -15.56 -7.08 -4.34
CA THR A 108 -16.67 -7.94 -3.90
C THR A 108 -17.97 -7.22 -4.23
N SER A 109 -19.09 -7.96 -4.27
CA SER A 109 -20.39 -7.33 -4.54
C SER A 109 -20.78 -6.31 -3.46
N LYS A 110 -20.33 -6.52 -2.23
CA LYS A 110 -20.56 -5.63 -1.08
C LYS A 110 -19.65 -4.40 -1.12
N ALA A 111 -18.35 -4.60 -1.38
CA ALA A 111 -17.35 -3.53 -1.32
C ALA A 111 -17.26 -2.68 -2.59
N GLY A 112 -17.74 -3.19 -3.74
CA GLY A 112 -17.48 -2.57 -5.03
C GLY A 112 -16.03 -2.71 -5.47
N TYR A 113 -15.61 -1.95 -6.48
CA TYR A 113 -14.22 -1.90 -6.91
C TYR A 113 -13.39 -1.09 -5.92
N CYS A 114 -12.32 -1.71 -5.44
CA CYS A 114 -11.35 -1.10 -4.56
C CYS A 114 -9.96 -1.10 -5.22
N TYR A 115 -9.16 -0.10 -4.89
CA TYR A 115 -7.80 0.01 -5.39
C TYR A 115 -6.93 0.74 -4.38
N VAL A 116 -5.74 0.23 -4.14
CA VAL A 116 -4.70 0.90 -3.36
C VAL A 116 -3.41 0.88 -4.17
N ALA A 117 -2.69 2.00 -4.19
CA ALA A 117 -1.46 2.10 -4.96
C ALA A 117 -0.45 3.08 -4.33
N ALA A 118 0.80 2.96 -4.80
CA ALA A 118 1.88 3.88 -4.46
C ALA A 118 2.52 4.44 -5.73
N LEU A 119 2.90 5.71 -5.65
CA LEU A 119 3.60 6.47 -6.69
C LEU A 119 4.80 7.19 -6.07
N GLU A 120 5.90 7.24 -6.81
CA GLU A 120 7.11 7.96 -6.42
C GLU A 120 7.56 8.89 -7.55
N GLU A 121 7.63 10.19 -7.28
CA GLU A 121 8.06 11.18 -8.25
C GLU A 121 8.79 12.35 -7.57
N GLY A 122 9.96 12.68 -8.10
CA GLY A 122 10.77 13.81 -7.60
C GLY A 122 11.12 13.71 -6.11
N GLY A 123 11.35 12.50 -5.59
CA GLY A 123 11.62 12.24 -4.18
C GLY A 123 10.39 12.40 -3.26
N ARG A 124 9.19 12.52 -3.85
CA ARG A 124 7.90 12.54 -3.15
C ARG A 124 7.25 11.17 -3.25
N HIS A 125 6.66 10.72 -2.16
CA HIS A 125 6.00 9.43 -2.03
C HIS A 125 4.50 9.65 -1.80
N TYR A 126 3.67 9.08 -2.65
CA TYR A 126 2.21 9.16 -2.54
C TYR A 126 1.61 7.77 -2.44
N ALA A 127 0.74 7.56 -1.47
CA ALA A 127 -0.14 6.41 -1.40
C ALA A 127 -1.59 6.88 -1.56
N ILE A 128 -2.35 6.17 -2.39
CA ILE A 128 -3.77 6.41 -2.58
C ILE A 128 -4.57 5.15 -2.27
N ALA A 129 -5.80 5.33 -1.83
CA ALA A 129 -6.76 4.24 -1.67
C ALA A 129 -8.14 4.71 -2.10
N LEU A 130 -8.77 3.89 -2.94
CA LEU A 130 -10.12 4.05 -3.43
C LEU A 130 -10.95 2.87 -2.93
N LEU A 131 -12.03 3.14 -2.24
CA LEU A 131 -13.00 2.16 -1.77
C LEU A 131 -14.35 2.45 -2.42
N ALA A 132 -15.11 1.39 -2.72
CA ALA A 132 -16.43 1.51 -3.36
C ALA A 132 -16.41 2.35 -4.66
N CYS A 133 -15.32 2.28 -5.43
CA CYS A 133 -15.13 3.03 -6.66
C CYS A 133 -15.83 2.35 -7.85
N GLY A 134 -17.15 2.29 -7.80
CA GLY A 134 -18.02 1.68 -8.80
C GLY A 134 -18.32 0.19 -8.57
N TRP A 135 -19.31 -0.30 -9.32
CA TRP A 135 -19.76 -1.69 -9.36
C TRP A 135 -19.70 -2.22 -10.80
N PRO A 136 -20.20 -3.42 -11.11
CA PRO A 136 -20.23 -3.91 -12.49
C PRO A 136 -20.71 -2.85 -13.48
N ASN A 137 -20.05 -2.73 -14.63
CA ASN A 137 -20.13 -1.69 -15.66
C ASN A 137 -19.26 -0.45 -15.41
N HIS A 138 -18.66 -0.26 -14.23
CA HIS A 138 -17.82 0.89 -13.88
C HIS A 138 -16.40 0.48 -13.42
N LYS A 139 -15.89 -0.66 -13.85
CA LYS A 139 -14.59 -1.19 -13.41
C LYS A 139 -13.37 -0.33 -13.78
N SER A 140 -13.52 0.60 -14.72
CA SER A 140 -12.45 1.53 -15.14
C SER A 140 -12.37 2.80 -14.31
N TRP A 141 -13.40 3.14 -13.53
CA TRP A 141 -13.44 4.37 -12.74
C TRP A 141 -12.25 4.49 -11.80
N LYS A 142 -11.86 3.40 -11.14
CA LYS A 142 -10.70 3.38 -10.24
C LYS A 142 -9.40 3.85 -10.91
N TRP A 143 -9.24 3.63 -12.22
CA TRP A 143 -8.04 4.09 -12.93
C TRP A 143 -8.08 5.59 -13.19
N HIS A 144 -9.24 6.09 -13.59
CA HIS A 144 -9.49 7.50 -13.78
C HIS A 144 -9.33 8.28 -12.46
N ASP A 145 -9.99 7.83 -11.40
CA ASP A 145 -9.98 8.51 -10.11
C ASP A 145 -8.60 8.42 -9.45
N ALA A 146 -7.90 7.30 -9.60
CA ALA A 146 -6.52 7.17 -9.13
C ALA A 146 -5.60 8.19 -9.80
N LYS A 147 -5.73 8.38 -11.12
CA LYS A 147 -4.96 9.36 -11.86
C LYS A 147 -5.25 10.79 -11.36
N LEU A 148 -6.52 11.16 -11.21
CA LEU A 148 -6.90 12.48 -10.68
C LEU A 148 -6.33 12.74 -9.28
N LEU A 149 -6.35 11.73 -8.39
CA LEU A 149 -5.79 11.86 -7.05
C LEU A 149 -4.27 12.09 -7.08
N TYR A 150 -3.54 11.38 -7.95
CA TYR A 150 -2.11 11.59 -8.10
C TYR A 150 -1.80 12.95 -8.72
N GLU A 151 -2.50 13.37 -9.78
CA GLU A 151 -2.34 14.68 -10.40
C GLU A 151 -2.61 15.80 -9.38
N TYR A 152 -3.65 15.65 -8.57
CA TYR A 152 -3.93 16.57 -7.48
C TYR A 152 -2.79 16.62 -6.45
N GLY A 153 -2.30 15.46 -6.04
CA GLY A 153 -1.20 15.35 -5.08
C GLY A 153 0.08 16.02 -5.62
N LEU A 154 0.43 15.75 -6.86
CA LEU A 154 1.62 16.30 -7.50
C LEU A 154 1.53 17.83 -7.67
N ALA A 155 0.35 18.35 -7.98
CA ALA A 155 0.11 19.78 -8.19
C ALA A 155 0.04 20.59 -6.89
N ASN A 156 -0.46 20.00 -5.79
CA ASN A 156 -0.80 20.75 -4.59
C ASN A 156 0.14 20.50 -3.39
N TYR A 157 0.98 19.49 -3.45
CA TYR A 157 1.90 19.15 -2.35
C TYR A 157 3.34 19.13 -2.85
N GLU A 158 4.21 19.76 -2.11
CA GLU A 158 5.66 19.72 -2.33
C GLU A 158 6.39 19.29 -1.06
N LYS A 159 7.56 18.69 -1.24
CA LYS A 159 8.45 18.38 -0.13
C LYS A 159 9.23 19.63 0.25
N ARG A 160 8.99 20.13 1.46
CA ARG A 160 9.77 21.26 2.02
C ARG A 160 10.65 20.77 3.14
N ASN A 161 11.88 21.29 3.18
CA ASN A 161 12.73 21.15 4.35
C ASN A 161 12.26 22.18 5.38
N ILE A 162 11.65 21.72 6.48
CA ILE A 162 11.19 22.58 7.57
C ILE A 162 12.23 22.77 8.67
N TYR A 163 13.37 22.06 8.56
CA TYR A 163 14.49 22.20 9.49
C TYR A 163 15.61 22.98 8.81
N GLU A 164 15.82 24.20 9.23
CA GLU A 164 17.02 24.97 8.94
C GLU A 164 17.99 24.78 10.08
N LYS A 165 19.21 24.30 9.79
CA LYS A 165 20.26 24.20 10.77
C LYS A 165 20.63 25.62 11.20
N ALA A 166 20.29 26.00 12.44
CA ALA A 166 20.72 27.25 13.00
C ALA A 166 22.26 27.26 13.07
N GLU A 167 22.89 28.21 12.41
CA GLU A 167 24.32 28.50 12.64
C GLU A 167 24.44 29.20 14.00
N LEU A 168 24.79 28.40 15.01
CA LEU A 168 25.08 28.97 16.32
C LEU A 168 26.45 29.65 16.29
N ALA A 169 26.51 30.92 16.68
CA ALA A 169 27.77 31.61 16.88
C ALA A 169 28.62 30.85 17.94
N PRO A 170 29.92 30.78 17.78
CA PRO A 170 30.82 30.18 18.76
C PRO A 170 30.60 30.83 20.13
N VAL A 171 30.33 30.04 21.14
CA VAL A 171 30.23 30.53 22.53
C VAL A 171 31.62 30.50 23.11
N PRO A 172 32.16 31.66 23.58
CA PRO A 172 33.46 31.67 24.23
C PRO A 172 33.43 30.91 25.55
N VAL A 173 34.24 29.86 25.65
CA VAL A 173 34.39 29.07 26.87
C VAL A 173 35.61 29.58 27.63
N THR A 174 35.41 30.19 28.78
CA THR A 174 36.45 30.57 29.74
C THR A 174 36.73 29.40 30.69
N GLY A 175 37.98 28.97 30.79
CA GLY A 175 38.42 27.91 31.69
C GLY A 175 38.26 26.48 31.17
N GLY A 176 38.09 26.29 29.83
CA GLY A 176 38.13 24.96 29.20
C GLY A 176 39.58 24.45 29.18
N ILE A 177 39.76 23.19 29.57
CA ILE A 177 41.04 22.49 29.39
C ILE A 177 41.05 21.96 27.95
N GLN A 178 42.14 22.19 27.20
CA GLN A 178 42.39 21.61 25.86
C GLN A 178 42.65 20.11 25.97
#